data_0bb5dcd80f9769b987af709e2db47ea5
#
_entry.id   0bb5dcd80f9769b987af709e2db47ea5
#
_cell.length_a   1.000
_cell.length_b   1.000
_cell.length_c   1.000
_cell.angle_alpha   90.00
_cell.angle_beta   90.00
_cell.angle_gamma   90.00
#
_symmetry.space_group_name_H-M   'P 1'
#
loop_
_entity.id
_entity.type
_entity.pdbx_description
1 polymer ?
#
loop_
_entity_poly.entity_id
_entity_poly.type
_entity_poly.pdbx_seq_one_letter_code
_entity_poly.pdbx_strand_id
1 'polypeptide(L)'
;MSNAIVMNTLTGAVSEYSNFEFQSITPTHAGSDTGLYALGGNLDVLAPIVSTVTTGKTLWGGTLKKFVEMVFFALQGSGNAALTVIGPAASYTYPFPVRASGESRSKPGKGIRENYLAFSFSNTDGADFRLDRMEVSVAQSTSRRT
;
A
#
# COMPACT_ATOMS: atom_id res chain seq x y z
N MET A 1 -19.24 -8.09 8.39
CA MET A 1 -17.81 -7.68 8.45
C MET A 1 -17.75 -6.35 9.13
N SER A 2 -17.15 -6.27 10.28
CA SER A 2 -16.96 -5.00 11.00
C SER A 2 -15.55 -4.51 10.78
N ASN A 3 -15.40 -3.21 10.55
CA ASN A 3 -14.12 -2.54 10.43
C ASN A 3 -13.86 -1.74 11.69
N ALA A 4 -12.63 -1.76 12.18
CA ALA A 4 -12.19 -0.95 13.30
C ALA A 4 -11.24 0.15 12.82
N ILE A 5 -11.46 1.36 13.32
CA ILE A 5 -10.54 2.48 13.12
C ILE A 5 -9.60 2.51 14.32
N VAL A 6 -8.30 2.41 14.06
CA VAL A 6 -7.25 2.42 15.07
C VAL A 6 -6.41 3.67 14.91
N MET A 7 -6.24 4.43 15.97
CA MET A 7 -5.42 5.64 15.97
C MET A 7 -4.20 5.48 16.89
N ASN A 8 -3.03 5.79 16.37
CA ASN A 8 -1.84 5.91 17.19
C ASN A 8 -1.88 7.23 17.96
N THR A 9 -1.96 7.16 19.28
CA THR A 9 -2.13 8.33 20.15
C THR A 9 -0.90 9.24 20.21
N LEU A 10 0.27 8.75 19.81
CA LEU A 10 1.52 9.53 19.80
C LEU A 10 1.67 10.32 18.49
N THR A 11 1.29 9.74 17.37
CA THR A 11 1.50 10.33 16.04
C THR A 11 0.23 10.87 15.41
N GLY A 12 -0.95 10.48 15.90
CA GLY A 12 -2.23 10.78 15.29
C GLY A 12 -2.52 9.99 14.01
N ALA A 13 -1.63 9.06 13.62
CA ALA A 13 -1.84 8.23 12.44
C ALA A 13 -3.05 7.29 12.64
N VAL A 14 -3.87 7.18 11.60
CA VAL A 14 -5.08 6.37 11.60
C VAL A 14 -4.94 5.22 10.63
N SER A 15 -5.35 4.03 11.05
CA SER A 15 -5.41 2.81 10.24
C SER A 15 -6.81 2.21 10.34
N GLU A 16 -7.23 1.51 9.30
CA GLU A 16 -8.46 0.74 9.28
C GLU A 16 -8.11 -0.76 9.28
N TYR A 17 -8.71 -1.51 10.19
CA TYR A 17 -8.59 -2.96 10.28
C TYR A 17 -9.91 -3.60 9.85
N SER A 18 -9.86 -4.47 8.86
CA SER A 18 -11.00 -5.28 8.44
C SER A 18 -11.07 -6.57 9.25
N ASN A 19 -12.26 -7.16 9.35
CA ASN A 19 -12.52 -8.40 10.11
C ASN A 19 -12.18 -8.30 11.61
N PHE A 20 -12.33 -7.11 12.18
CA PHE A 20 -11.98 -6.84 13.57
C PHE A 20 -13.26 -6.78 14.44
N GLU A 21 -13.93 -7.92 14.59
CA GLU A 21 -15.20 -8.05 15.33
C GLU A 21 -14.96 -8.54 16.76
N PHE A 22 -14.29 -7.72 17.58
CA PHE A 22 -14.02 -8.05 18.96
C PHE A 22 -14.93 -7.26 19.90
N GLN A 23 -15.40 -7.94 20.95
CA GLN A 23 -16.23 -7.37 22.01
C GLN A 23 -15.41 -6.90 23.22
N SER A 24 -14.21 -7.44 23.34
CA SER A 24 -13.24 -7.06 24.39
C SER A 24 -11.84 -7.06 23.82
N ILE A 25 -11.00 -6.16 24.33
CA ILE A 25 -9.61 -6.03 23.91
C ILE A 25 -8.71 -5.69 25.08
N THR A 26 -7.55 -6.30 25.09
CA THR A 26 -6.40 -5.97 25.95
C THR A 26 -5.19 -5.67 25.07
N PRO A 27 -4.05 -5.21 25.59
CA PRO A 27 -2.86 -4.96 24.78
C PRO A 27 -2.31 -6.19 24.05
N THR A 28 -2.66 -7.40 24.49
CA THR A 28 -2.10 -8.65 23.95
C THR A 28 -3.15 -9.60 23.39
N HIS A 29 -4.45 -9.43 23.71
CA HIS A 29 -5.50 -10.33 23.31
C HIS A 29 -6.79 -9.58 22.97
N ALA A 30 -7.57 -10.18 22.11
CA ALA A 30 -8.92 -9.74 21.77
C ALA A 30 -9.90 -10.91 21.88
N GLY A 31 -11.07 -10.67 22.43
CA GLY A 31 -12.12 -11.66 22.64
C GLY A 31 -13.38 -11.39 21.83
N SER A 32 -13.91 -12.44 21.22
CA SER A 32 -15.21 -12.45 20.54
C SER A 32 -16.09 -13.60 21.07
N ASP A 33 -17.28 -13.71 20.56
CA ASP A 33 -18.17 -14.84 20.83
C ASP A 33 -17.64 -16.19 20.27
N THR A 34 -16.70 -16.13 19.33
CA THR A 34 -16.09 -17.28 18.69
C THR A 34 -14.77 -17.72 19.35
N GLY A 35 -14.15 -16.87 20.16
CA GLY A 35 -12.90 -17.25 20.83
C GLY A 35 -12.05 -16.11 21.34
N LEU A 36 -10.88 -16.48 21.87
CA LEU A 36 -9.84 -15.58 22.33
C LEU A 36 -8.67 -15.61 21.34
N TYR A 37 -8.28 -14.46 20.85
CA TYR A 37 -7.23 -14.28 19.86
C TYR A 37 -6.05 -13.51 20.44
N ALA A 38 -4.84 -14.00 20.21
CA ALA A 38 -3.63 -13.27 20.55
C ALA A 38 -3.36 -12.21 19.46
N LEU A 39 -3.11 -10.96 19.87
CA LEU A 39 -2.77 -9.89 18.96
C LEU A 39 -1.26 -9.92 18.67
N GLY A 40 -0.91 -9.97 17.39
CA GLY A 40 0.48 -9.97 16.92
C GLY A 40 0.72 -11.03 15.85
N GLY A 41 1.91 -10.98 15.22
CA GLY A 41 2.27 -11.87 14.12
C GLY A 41 1.80 -11.37 12.75
N ASN A 42 1.93 -12.21 11.74
CA ASN A 42 1.71 -11.91 10.33
C ASN A 42 0.46 -12.59 9.75
N LEU A 43 -0.30 -13.28 10.59
CA LEU A 43 -1.46 -14.04 10.18
C LEU A 43 -2.71 -13.57 10.92
N ASP A 44 -3.79 -13.41 10.18
CA ASP A 44 -5.14 -13.32 10.71
C ASP A 44 -5.72 -14.74 10.74
N VAL A 45 -5.65 -15.38 11.90
CA VAL A 45 -5.94 -16.80 12.15
C VAL A 45 -5.03 -17.72 11.31
N LEU A 46 -5.29 -17.89 10.02
CA LEU A 46 -4.50 -18.71 9.09
C LEU A 46 -4.18 -17.99 7.79
N ALA A 47 -4.71 -16.81 7.57
CA ALA A 47 -4.50 -16.03 6.37
C ALA A 47 -3.40 -14.97 6.57
N PRO A 48 -2.52 -14.73 5.58
CA PRO A 48 -1.54 -13.65 5.64
C PRO A 48 -2.23 -12.28 5.79
N ILE A 49 -1.70 -11.42 6.67
CA ILE A 49 -2.20 -10.05 6.82
C ILE A 49 -1.64 -9.20 5.67
N VAL A 50 -2.51 -8.80 4.76
CA VAL A 50 -2.17 -7.91 3.65
C VAL A 50 -2.49 -6.47 4.04
N SER A 51 -1.45 -5.64 4.02
CA SER A 51 -1.56 -4.21 4.32
C SER A 51 -1.42 -3.40 3.04
N THR A 52 -2.22 -2.35 2.92
CA THR A 52 -2.24 -1.48 1.73
C THR A 52 -2.11 -0.02 2.14
N VAL A 53 -1.23 0.70 1.46
CA VAL A 53 -1.07 2.16 1.60
C VAL A 53 -1.32 2.80 0.25
N THR A 54 -2.29 3.72 0.18
CA THR A 54 -2.67 4.38 -1.07
C THR A 54 -2.55 5.89 -0.95
N THR A 55 -1.92 6.52 -1.95
CA THR A 55 -1.84 7.99 -2.05
C THR A 55 -3.13 8.55 -2.62
N GLY A 56 -3.39 9.83 -2.36
CA GLY A 56 -4.41 10.58 -3.10
C GLY A 56 -4.06 10.72 -4.59
N LYS A 57 -5.08 10.90 -5.44
CA LYS A 57 -4.88 11.23 -6.86
C LYS A 57 -4.38 12.66 -6.98
N THR A 58 -3.22 12.86 -7.59
CA THR A 58 -2.61 14.17 -7.78
C THR A 58 -2.09 14.35 -9.21
N LEU A 59 -1.76 15.60 -9.56
CA LEU A 59 -1.23 15.96 -10.87
C LEU A 59 0.27 15.68 -11.03
N TRP A 60 0.99 15.36 -9.96
CA TRP A 60 2.44 15.06 -9.99
C TRP A 60 3.26 16.06 -10.82
N GLY A 61 3.12 17.34 -10.50
CA GLY A 61 3.93 18.41 -11.07
C GLY A 61 3.42 19.05 -12.37
N GLY A 62 2.27 18.66 -12.89
CA GLY A 62 1.72 19.29 -14.09
C GLY A 62 0.43 18.71 -14.62
N THR A 63 -0.27 19.46 -15.47
CA THR A 63 -1.56 19.09 -16.07
C THR A 63 -1.42 18.24 -17.33
N LEU A 64 -0.21 18.05 -17.85
CA LEU A 64 0.02 17.21 -19.03
C LEU A 64 -0.11 15.72 -18.68
N LYS A 65 -0.53 14.93 -19.66
CA LYS A 65 -0.49 13.46 -19.53
C LYS A 65 0.93 13.00 -19.28
N LYS A 66 1.08 12.09 -18.34
CA LYS A 66 2.37 11.52 -17.96
C LYS A 66 2.29 10.00 -17.83
N PHE A 67 3.43 9.36 -17.95
CA PHE A 67 3.58 7.95 -17.63
C PHE A 67 4.62 7.77 -16.52
N VAL A 68 4.48 6.68 -15.79
CA VAL A 68 5.40 6.34 -14.71
C VAL A 68 6.61 5.60 -15.28
N GLU A 69 7.80 6.12 -15.05
CA GLU A 69 9.04 5.47 -15.48
C GLU A 69 9.51 4.44 -14.47
N MET A 70 9.51 4.83 -13.20
CA MET A 70 9.98 4.01 -12.10
C MET A 70 9.36 4.49 -10.79
N VAL A 71 9.11 3.57 -9.88
CA VAL A 71 8.77 3.88 -8.49
C VAL A 71 9.80 3.22 -7.59
N PHE A 72 10.38 4.03 -6.71
CA PHE A 72 11.39 3.63 -5.75
C PHE A 72 10.78 3.60 -4.35
N PHE A 73 11.13 2.59 -3.58
CA PHE A 73 10.64 2.39 -2.23
C PHE A 73 11.82 2.28 -1.26
N ALA A 74 11.96 3.27 -0.38
CA ALA A 74 12.78 3.12 0.82
C ALA A 74 11.96 2.32 1.83
N LEU A 75 12.18 1.02 1.85
CA LEU A 75 11.45 0.11 2.73
C LEU A 75 12.39 -0.97 3.28
N GLN A 76 12.06 -1.44 4.47
CA GLN A 76 12.69 -2.57 5.13
C GLN A 76 11.67 -3.70 5.19
N GLY A 77 12.10 -4.92 4.92
CA GLY A 77 11.21 -6.07 4.93
C GLY A 77 11.73 -7.23 4.10
N SER A 78 10.86 -8.17 3.81
CA SER A 78 11.16 -9.34 2.99
C SER A 78 9.97 -9.74 2.13
N GLY A 79 10.15 -10.76 1.27
CA GLY A 79 9.07 -11.31 0.44
C GLY A 79 8.77 -10.45 -0.79
N ASN A 80 7.50 -10.45 -1.18
CA ASN A 80 7.02 -9.77 -2.38
C ASN A 80 6.02 -8.67 -2.02
N ALA A 81 6.03 -7.63 -2.82
CA ALA A 81 5.09 -6.52 -2.74
C ALA A 81 4.50 -6.22 -4.12
N ALA A 82 3.45 -5.45 -4.15
CA ALA A 82 2.82 -4.99 -5.38
C ALA A 82 2.65 -3.47 -5.37
N LEU A 83 2.97 -2.86 -6.49
CA LEU A 83 2.62 -1.48 -6.80
C LEU A 83 1.39 -1.47 -7.69
N THR A 84 0.35 -0.77 -7.29
CA THR A 84 -0.79 -0.48 -8.18
C THR A 84 -0.74 0.98 -8.59
N VAL A 85 -0.70 1.22 -9.89
CA VAL A 85 -0.83 2.55 -10.49
C VAL A 85 -2.28 2.76 -10.84
N ILE A 86 -2.90 3.77 -10.26
CA ILE A 86 -4.34 4.05 -10.34
C ILE A 86 -4.55 5.31 -11.17
N GLY A 87 -5.10 5.15 -12.35
CA GLY A 87 -5.58 6.23 -13.22
C GLY A 87 -7.06 6.52 -13.03
N PRO A 88 -7.61 7.51 -13.78
CA PRO A 88 -9.04 7.81 -13.78
C PRO A 88 -9.91 6.66 -14.33
N ALA A 89 -9.44 5.98 -15.37
CA ALA A 89 -10.20 4.97 -16.10
C ALA A 89 -9.77 3.53 -15.80
N ALA A 90 -8.51 3.32 -15.40
CA ALA A 90 -7.95 1.99 -15.19
C ALA A 90 -6.87 1.98 -14.11
N SER A 91 -6.66 0.80 -13.53
CA SER A 91 -5.59 0.53 -12.57
C SER A 91 -4.81 -0.70 -13.00
N TYR A 92 -3.50 -0.67 -12.79
CA TYR A 92 -2.62 -1.78 -13.15
C TYR A 92 -1.67 -2.10 -11.99
N THR A 93 -1.53 -3.38 -11.69
CA THR A 93 -0.71 -3.87 -10.58
C THR A 93 0.57 -4.52 -11.09
N TYR A 94 1.68 -4.17 -10.48
CA TYR A 94 3.03 -4.61 -10.83
C TYR A 94 3.69 -5.23 -9.60
N PRO A 95 3.86 -6.55 -9.54
CA PRO A 95 4.57 -7.20 -8.46
C PRO A 95 6.07 -6.91 -8.55
N PHE A 96 6.71 -6.82 -7.38
CA PHE A 96 8.16 -6.65 -7.29
C PHE A 96 8.69 -7.29 -6.00
N PRO A 97 9.95 -7.79 -6.00
CA PRO A 97 10.55 -8.33 -4.79
C PRO A 97 11.01 -7.20 -3.86
N VAL A 98 10.77 -7.39 -2.57
CA VAL A 98 11.32 -6.53 -1.52
C VAL A 98 12.79 -6.90 -1.31
N ARG A 99 13.68 -5.93 -1.37
CA ARG A 99 15.10 -6.14 -1.09
C ARG A 99 15.34 -6.05 0.41
N ALA A 100 16.08 -7.00 0.94
CA ALA A 100 16.46 -7.04 2.35
C ALA A 100 17.37 -5.86 2.74
N SER A 101 18.12 -5.31 1.79
CA SER A 101 18.94 -4.12 1.95
C SER A 101 18.90 -3.24 0.71
N GLY A 102 18.94 -1.94 0.94
CA GLY A 102 18.89 -0.95 -0.14
C GLY A 102 17.46 -0.60 -0.54
N GLU A 103 17.34 -0.05 -1.73
CA GLU A 103 16.10 0.46 -2.26
C GLU A 103 15.40 -0.59 -3.13
N SER A 104 14.13 -0.86 -2.87
CA SER A 104 13.28 -1.67 -3.73
C SER A 104 12.68 -0.80 -4.84
N ARG A 105 12.44 -1.39 -6.00
CA ARG A 105 11.91 -0.64 -7.15
C ARG A 105 10.91 -1.45 -7.94
N SER A 106 9.89 -0.76 -8.46
CA SER A 106 8.93 -1.30 -9.41
C SER A 106 8.98 -0.49 -10.70
N LYS A 107 8.96 -1.17 -11.84
CA LYS A 107 8.94 -0.55 -13.17
C LYS A 107 7.57 -0.78 -13.81
N PRO A 108 6.65 0.17 -13.70
CA PRO A 108 5.36 0.07 -14.37
C PRO A 108 5.49 0.06 -15.89
N GLY A 109 4.52 -0.55 -16.56
CA GLY A 109 4.43 -0.52 -18.02
C GLY A 109 4.07 0.88 -18.53
N LYS A 110 4.43 1.16 -19.78
CA LYS A 110 4.18 2.47 -20.43
C LYS A 110 2.71 2.68 -20.86
N GLY A 111 1.81 1.75 -20.54
CA GLY A 111 0.41 1.78 -20.98
C GLY A 111 -0.46 2.84 -20.34
N ILE A 112 -0.14 3.24 -19.11
CA ILE A 112 -0.90 4.27 -18.40
C ILE A 112 -0.35 5.64 -18.76
N ARG A 113 -1.20 6.47 -19.41
CA ARG A 113 -0.87 7.86 -19.73
C ARG A 113 -2.03 8.74 -19.30
N GLU A 114 -1.91 9.29 -18.11
CA GLU A 114 -2.99 10.05 -17.48
C GLU A 114 -2.46 11.34 -16.83
N ASN A 115 -3.38 12.29 -16.62
CA ASN A 115 -3.07 13.54 -15.94
C ASN A 115 -2.98 13.34 -14.43
N TYR A 116 -3.97 12.63 -13.86
CA TYR A 116 -4.05 12.30 -12.45
C TYR A 116 -3.63 10.86 -12.22
N LEU A 117 -2.75 10.65 -11.27
CA LEU A 117 -2.30 9.33 -10.86
C LEU A 117 -2.34 9.21 -9.34
N ALA A 118 -2.71 8.04 -8.86
CA ALA A 118 -2.48 7.62 -7.49
C ALA A 118 -1.67 6.32 -7.49
N PHE A 119 -1.03 6.04 -6.38
CA PHE A 119 -0.18 4.87 -6.21
C PHE A 119 -0.61 4.12 -4.96
N SER A 120 -0.68 2.82 -5.07
CA SER A 120 -0.94 1.93 -3.94
C SER A 120 0.18 0.93 -3.80
N PHE A 121 0.71 0.81 -2.60
CA PHE A 121 1.66 -0.22 -2.20
C PHE A 121 0.92 -1.26 -1.37
N SER A 122 1.22 -2.54 -1.59
CA SER A 122 0.70 -3.66 -0.78
C SER A 122 1.75 -4.75 -0.64
N ASN A 123 1.87 -5.34 0.56
CA ASN A 123 2.58 -6.61 0.72
C ASN A 123 1.69 -7.75 0.23
N THR A 124 2.22 -8.67 -0.56
CA THR A 124 1.41 -9.77 -1.13
C THR A 124 1.43 -11.04 -0.28
N ASP A 125 2.47 -11.23 0.51
CA ASP A 125 2.73 -12.48 1.24
C ASP A 125 2.49 -12.36 2.75
N GLY A 126 1.96 -11.23 3.21
CA GLY A 126 1.78 -10.95 4.64
C GLY A 126 3.11 -10.77 5.42
N ALA A 127 4.24 -10.68 4.72
CA ALA A 127 5.52 -10.43 5.35
C ALA A 127 5.56 -9.03 5.97
N ASP A 128 6.23 -8.90 7.11
CA ASP A 128 6.43 -7.62 7.79
C ASP A 128 7.20 -6.65 6.90
N PHE A 129 6.79 -5.40 6.93
CA PHE A 129 7.50 -4.33 6.25
C PHE A 129 7.42 -3.02 7.05
N ARG A 130 8.39 -2.17 6.80
CA ARG A 130 8.39 -0.77 7.20
C ARG A 130 8.64 0.08 5.97
N LEU A 131 7.64 0.86 5.56
CA LEU A 131 7.73 1.78 4.43
C LEU A 131 8.07 3.18 4.96
N ASP A 132 9.27 3.67 4.66
CA ASP A 132 9.73 4.98 5.08
C ASP A 132 9.42 6.05 4.00
N ARG A 133 9.59 5.72 2.71
CA ARG A 133 9.37 6.67 1.61
C ARG A 133 9.04 5.96 0.30
N MET A 134 8.19 6.57 -0.49
CA MET A 134 7.97 6.25 -1.89
C MET A 134 8.33 7.45 -2.76
N GLU A 135 9.14 7.23 -3.79
CA GLU A 135 9.53 8.23 -4.77
C GLU A 135 9.11 7.80 -6.17
N VAL A 136 8.46 8.69 -6.91
CA VAL A 136 7.89 8.38 -8.21
C VAL A 136 8.58 9.20 -9.30
N SER A 137 9.19 8.52 -10.26
CA SER A 137 9.72 9.14 -11.48
C SER A 137 8.64 9.11 -12.55
N VAL A 138 8.23 10.30 -13.00
CA VAL A 138 7.25 10.47 -14.07
C VAL A 138 7.83 11.22 -15.24
N ALA A 139 7.53 10.76 -16.47
CA ALA A 139 7.83 11.50 -17.69
C ALA A 139 6.54 12.13 -18.23
N GLN A 140 6.63 13.39 -18.61
CA GLN A 140 5.51 14.13 -19.20
C GLN A 140 5.48 13.92 -20.71
N SER A 141 4.27 13.83 -21.26
CA SER A 141 4.06 13.86 -22.71
C SER A 141 4.31 15.27 -23.24
N THR A 142 5.11 15.39 -24.29
CA THR A 142 5.36 16.67 -24.97
C THR A 142 4.22 17.08 -25.89
N SER A 143 3.31 16.18 -26.24
CA SER A 143 2.19 16.47 -27.12
C SER A 143 0.89 16.58 -26.34
N ARG A 144 0.23 17.74 -26.44
CA ARG A 144 -1.19 17.91 -26.11
C ARG A 144 -2.01 17.27 -27.23
N ARG A 145 -2.17 15.94 -27.24
CA ARG A 145 -3.22 15.35 -28.05
C ARG A 145 -4.52 15.39 -27.25
N THR A 146 -5.41 16.20 -27.72
CA THR A 146 -6.84 16.18 -27.38
C THR A 146 -7.45 14.84 -27.76
#